data_ad8c178af77067b107ac6bb80eaf1d38
#
_entry.id   ad8c178af77067b107ac6bb80eaf1d38
#
_cell.length_a   1.000
_cell.length_b   1.000
_cell.length_c   1.000
_cell.angle_alpha   90.00
_cell.angle_beta   90.00
_cell.angle_gamma   90.00
#
_symmetry.space_group_name_H-M   'P 1'
#
loop_
_entity.id
_entity.type
_entity.pdbx_description
1 polymer ?
#
loop_
_entity_poly.entity_id
_entity_poly.type
_entity_poly.pdbx_seq_one_letter_code
_entity_poly.pdbx_strand_id
1 'polypeptide(L)' 'MSSAQLSNQIRRLRFEKGEMTQQHLADIAGVTRQTIIAMEQGKYAPSLPLAFRIASAFDVPLESVFQYEPVHPSQ' A
#
# COMPACT_ATOMS: atom_id res chain seq x y z
N MET A 1 8.53 17.66 -12.29
CA MET A 1 8.73 16.70 -12.10
C MET A 1 8.76 16.00 -10.92
N SER A 2 8.27 14.93 -10.77
CA SER A 2 8.17 14.31 -9.60
C SER A 2 9.46 13.99 -9.03
N SER A 3 9.65 14.19 -7.83
CA SER A 3 10.89 13.90 -7.23
C SER A 3 10.82 12.69 -6.34
N ALA A 4 9.77 11.94 -6.35
CA ALA A 4 9.66 10.79 -5.47
C ALA A 4 8.67 9.80 -6.00
N GLN A 5 8.86 8.56 -5.62
CA GLN A 5 7.92 7.51 -5.93
C GLN A 5 7.58 6.75 -4.69
N LEU A 6 6.31 6.48 -4.52
CA LEU A 6 5.85 5.63 -3.45
C LEU A 6 5.52 4.28 -4.06
N SER A 7 6.13 3.24 -3.55
CA SER A 7 5.83 1.88 -3.99
C SER A 7 5.26 1.11 -2.82
N ASN A 8 4.71 -0.05 -3.08
CA ASN A 8 4.14 -0.83 -2.01
C ASN A 8 4.27 -2.32 -2.27
N GLN A 9 4.10 -3.09 -1.20
CA GLN A 9 4.16 -4.54 -1.23
C GLN A 9 2.80 -5.14 -0.88
N ILE A 10 1.72 -4.42 -1.14
CA ILE A 10 0.39 -4.86 -0.72
C ILE A 10 0.06 -6.22 -1.30
N ARG A 11 0.30 -6.39 -2.60
CA ARG A 11 -0.06 -7.66 -3.25
C ARG A 11 0.73 -8.83 -2.67
N ARG A 12 2.03 -8.64 -2.46
CA ARG A 12 2.86 -9.69 -1.89
C ARG A 12 2.39 -10.04 -0.49
N LEU A 13 2.10 -9.01 0.31
CA LEU A 13 1.66 -9.25 1.68
C LEU A 13 0.31 -9.94 1.73
N ARG A 14 -0.58 -9.64 0.78
CA ARG A 14 -1.86 -10.35 0.72
C ARG A 14 -1.64 -11.84 0.49
N PHE A 15 -0.73 -12.18 -0.43
CA PHE A 15 -0.44 -13.58 -0.67
C PHE A 15 0.15 -14.25 0.56
N GLU A 16 1.05 -13.55 1.24
CA GLU A 16 1.70 -14.13 2.41
C GLU A 16 0.75 -14.31 3.58
N LYS A 17 -0.37 -13.60 3.58
CA LYS A 17 -1.37 -13.74 4.62
C LYS A 17 -2.48 -14.70 4.20
N GLY A 18 -2.13 -15.80 3.58
CA GLY A 18 -3.12 -16.81 3.20
C GLY A 18 -3.92 -16.43 1.98
N GLU A 19 -3.28 -15.72 1.05
CA GLU A 19 -3.95 -15.33 -0.19
C GLU A 19 -5.16 -14.44 0.07
N MET A 20 -4.98 -13.45 0.92
CA MET A 20 -6.03 -12.49 1.22
C MET A 20 -6.50 -11.81 -0.06
N THR A 21 -7.82 -11.71 -0.25
CA THR A 21 -8.35 -11.05 -1.44
C THR A 21 -8.29 -9.54 -1.30
N GLN A 22 -8.37 -8.86 -2.43
CA GLN A 22 -8.43 -7.40 -2.41
C GLN A 22 -9.67 -6.92 -1.67
N GLN A 23 -10.80 -7.63 -1.83
CA GLN A 23 -12.02 -7.24 -1.13
C GLN A 23 -11.89 -7.42 0.38
N HIS A 24 -11.24 -8.49 0.80
CA HIS A 24 -11.04 -8.70 2.24
C HIS A 24 -10.20 -7.58 2.83
N LEU A 25 -9.12 -7.21 2.15
CA LEU A 25 -8.30 -6.11 2.63
C LEU A 25 -9.09 -4.81 2.64
N ALA A 26 -9.89 -4.57 1.61
CA ALA A 26 -10.73 -3.38 1.55
C ALA A 26 -11.69 -3.31 2.74
N ASP A 27 -12.30 -4.43 3.07
CA ASP A 27 -13.21 -4.50 4.21
C ASP A 27 -12.51 -4.15 5.51
N ILE A 28 -11.31 -4.71 5.71
CA ILE A 28 -10.55 -4.44 6.94
C ILE A 28 -10.13 -2.97 6.99
N ALA A 29 -9.71 -2.43 5.87
CA ALA A 29 -9.20 -1.07 5.83
C ALA A 29 -10.30 -0.01 5.76
N GLY A 30 -11.54 -0.43 5.53
CA GLY A 30 -12.65 0.51 5.49
C GLY A 30 -12.71 1.31 4.20
N VAL A 31 -12.29 0.73 3.09
CA VAL A 31 -12.33 1.38 1.79
C VAL A 31 -12.94 0.43 0.77
N THR A 32 -13.08 0.88 -0.46
CA THR A 32 -13.63 0.03 -1.51
C THR A 32 -12.52 -0.81 -2.14
N ARG A 33 -12.92 -1.89 -2.79
CA ARG A 33 -11.98 -2.71 -3.52
C ARG A 33 -11.24 -1.90 -4.58
N GLN A 34 -11.94 -0.96 -5.22
CA GLN A 34 -11.32 -0.12 -6.24
C GLN A 34 -10.16 0.68 -5.67
N THR A 35 -10.28 1.13 -4.43
CA THR A 35 -9.20 1.86 -3.78
C THR A 35 -7.98 0.95 -3.60
N ILE A 36 -8.19 -0.31 -3.21
CA ILE A 36 -7.09 -1.24 -3.05
C ILE A 36 -6.42 -1.50 -4.41
N ILE A 37 -7.24 -1.69 -5.46
CA ILE A 37 -6.69 -1.91 -6.79
C ILE A 37 -5.82 -0.72 -7.22
N ALA A 38 -6.33 0.48 -7.03
CA ALA A 38 -5.60 1.69 -7.42
C ALA A 38 -4.29 1.83 -6.65
N MET A 39 -4.31 1.49 -5.36
CA MET A 39 -3.09 1.55 -4.56
C MET A 39 -2.07 0.53 -5.07
N GLU A 40 -2.49 -0.69 -5.36
CA GLU A 40 -1.55 -1.71 -5.81
C GLU A 40 -0.93 -1.35 -7.15
N GLN A 41 -1.66 -0.59 -7.95
CA GLN A 41 -1.15 -0.14 -9.24
C GLN A 41 -0.31 1.13 -9.15
N GLY A 42 -0.18 1.68 -7.96
CA GLY A 42 0.59 2.91 -7.79
C GLY A 42 -0.14 4.15 -8.25
N LYS A 43 -1.46 4.05 -8.46
CA LYS A 43 -2.24 5.17 -8.96
C LYS A 43 -2.93 5.96 -7.86
N TYR A 44 -2.82 5.54 -6.63
CA TYR A 44 -3.47 6.20 -5.51
C TYR A 44 -2.59 6.07 -4.29
N ALA A 45 -2.25 7.19 -3.69
CA ALA A 45 -1.46 7.20 -2.47
C ALA A 45 -2.41 7.34 -1.29
N PRO A 46 -2.35 6.45 -0.31
CA PRO A 46 -3.29 6.50 0.80
C PRO A 46 -2.98 7.66 1.74
N SER A 47 -4.00 8.10 2.46
CA SER A 47 -3.78 8.99 3.59
C SER A 47 -2.99 8.23 4.63
N LEU A 48 -2.40 8.96 5.56
CA LEU A 48 -1.62 8.32 6.61
C LEU A 48 -2.47 7.39 7.46
N PRO A 49 -3.68 7.77 7.89
CA PRO A 49 -4.51 6.83 8.64
C PRO A 49 -4.83 5.55 7.86
N LEU A 50 -5.11 5.68 6.57
CA LEU A 50 -5.39 4.50 5.76
C LEU A 50 -4.14 3.62 5.65
N ALA A 51 -2.97 4.22 5.45
CA ALA A 51 -1.73 3.48 5.35
C ALA A 51 -1.47 2.69 6.63
N PHE A 52 -1.72 3.29 7.79
CA PHE A 52 -1.54 2.58 9.05
C PHE A 52 -2.55 1.46 9.22
N ARG A 53 -3.80 1.65 8.75
CA ARG A 53 -4.79 0.58 8.85
C ARG A 53 -4.38 -0.61 8.00
N ILE A 54 -3.80 -0.36 6.84
CA ILE A 54 -3.34 -1.44 5.97
C ILE A 54 -2.17 -2.19 6.62
N ALA A 55 -1.20 -1.46 7.16
CA ALA A 55 -0.07 -2.08 7.84
C ALA A 55 -0.56 -2.92 9.01
N SER A 56 -1.54 -2.42 9.75
CA SER A 56 -2.11 -3.14 10.86
C SER A 56 -2.82 -4.41 10.41
N ALA A 57 -3.48 -4.37 9.26
CA ALA A 57 -4.16 -5.54 8.72
C ALA A 57 -3.17 -6.65 8.42
N PHE A 58 -1.97 -6.30 8.03
CA PHE A 58 -0.92 -7.28 7.75
C PHE A 58 -0.04 -7.55 8.97
N ASP A 59 -0.24 -6.80 10.05
CA ASP A 59 0.54 -6.96 11.27
C ASP A 59 2.02 -6.74 11.00
N VAL A 60 2.34 -5.71 10.26
CA VAL A 60 3.72 -5.36 9.93
C VAL A 60 3.90 -3.85 10.10
N PRO A 61 5.14 -3.38 10.20
CA PRO A 61 5.37 -1.93 10.25
C PRO A 61 4.98 -1.27 8.93
N LEU A 62 4.70 0.01 9.01
CA LEU A 62 4.31 0.78 7.83
C LEU A 62 5.35 0.65 6.71
N GLU A 63 6.61 0.67 7.06
CA GLU A 63 7.68 0.62 6.06
C GLU A 63 7.75 -0.72 5.34
N SER A 64 7.14 -1.75 5.89
CA SER A 64 7.10 -3.03 5.20
C SER A 64 6.04 -3.03 4.10
N VAL A 65 5.07 -2.14 4.20
CA VAL A 65 4.01 -2.04 3.21
C VAL A 65 4.35 -1.02 2.14
N PHE A 66 4.78 0.18 2.55
CA PHE A 66 5.02 1.27 1.63
C PHE A 66 6.47 1.70 1.67
N GLN A 67 7.06 1.88 0.51
CA GLN A 67 8.44 2.33 0.40
C GLN A 67 8.48 3.62 -0.38
N TYR A 68 9.38 4.50 0.03
CA TYR A 68 9.50 5.81 -0.58
C TYR A 68 10.89 5.90 -1.20
N GLU A 69 10.91 6.18 -2.48
CA GLU A 69 12.18 6.29 -3.16
C GLU A 69 12.31 7.67 -3.77
N PRO A 70 13.04 8.56 -3.15
CA PRO A 70 13.21 9.88 -3.72
C PRO A 70 14.02 9.78 -5.01
N VAL A 71 13.61 10.56 -5.98
CA VAL A 71 14.35 10.65 -7.22
C VAL A 71 15.44 11.68 -7.00
N HIS A 72 16.68 11.25 -7.13
CA HIS A 72 17.77 12.18 -6.95
C HIS A 72 18.09 12.84 -8.25
N PRO A 73 18.18 14.13 -8.27
CA PRO A 73 18.54 14.80 -9.48
C PRO A 73 19.99 14.51 -9.63
N SER A 74 20.33 14.16 -10.66
CA SER A 74 21.50 13.91 -10.93
C SER A 74 22.44 14.28 -10.09
N GLN A 75 22.75 13.94 -9.43
CA GLN A 75 23.60 14.25 -8.69
C GLN A 75 24.66 14.15 -9.27
#